data_3ee4dd0538d77ac26aa9e16f91864ed7
#
_entry.id   3ee4dd0538d77ac26aa9e16f91864ed7
#
_cell.length_a   1.000
_cell.length_b   1.000
_cell.length_c   1.000
_cell.angle_alpha   90.00
_cell.angle_beta   90.00
_cell.angle_gamma   90.00
#
_symmetry.space_group_name_H-M   'P 1'
#
loop_
_entity.id
_entity.type
_entity.pdbx_description
1 polymer ?
#
loop_
_entity_poly.entity_id
_entity_poly.type
_entity_poly.pdbx_seq_one_letter_code
_entity_poly.pdbx_strand_id
1 'polypeptide(L)'
;MLQIDDEAVAALTEIGPLRITAEEVDGELEVSLDEADRPQDGDEVVERDGARLFLDPVAADALADQVLGVHAHGDHVHFTFDEQPS
;
A
#
# COMPACT_ATOMS: atom_id res chain seq x y z
N MET A 1 -5.65 3.00 -10.18
CA MET A 1 -4.49 2.29 -9.59
C MET A 1 -3.94 3.07 -8.41
N LEU A 2 -3.66 2.39 -7.31
CA LEU A 2 -3.03 3.02 -6.15
C LEU A 2 -1.70 3.66 -6.56
N GLN A 3 -1.46 4.89 -6.12
CA GLN A 3 -0.20 5.59 -6.35
C GLN A 3 0.67 5.51 -5.10
N ILE A 4 1.97 5.65 -5.28
CA ILE A 4 2.94 5.67 -4.17
C ILE A 4 3.63 7.02 -4.19
N ASP A 5 3.59 7.78 -3.09
CA ASP A 5 4.26 9.08 -3.07
C ASP A 5 5.78 8.93 -2.85
N ASP A 6 6.52 10.01 -3.00
CA ASP A 6 7.99 9.98 -2.94
C ASP A 6 8.50 9.51 -1.58
N GLU A 7 7.86 9.91 -0.50
CA GLU A 7 8.28 9.49 0.84
C GLU A 7 8.00 8.01 1.07
N ALA A 8 6.88 7.52 0.56
CA ALA A 8 6.56 6.10 0.64
C ALA A 8 7.52 5.26 -0.20
N VAL A 9 7.93 5.76 -1.37
CA VAL A 9 8.94 5.10 -2.19
C VAL A 9 10.22 4.90 -1.38
N ALA A 10 10.70 5.94 -0.71
CA ALA A 10 11.91 5.86 0.10
C ALA A 10 11.76 4.83 1.24
N ALA A 11 10.62 4.85 1.91
CA ALA A 11 10.36 3.89 3.00
C ALA A 11 10.30 2.45 2.50
N LEU A 12 9.60 2.22 1.38
CA LEU A 12 9.48 0.88 0.81
C LEU A 12 10.81 0.35 0.29
N THR A 13 11.67 1.22 -0.20
CA THR A 13 13.00 0.83 -0.66
C THR A 13 13.85 0.28 0.51
N GLU A 14 13.66 0.81 1.70
CA GLU A 14 14.36 0.34 2.89
C GLU A 14 13.73 -0.90 3.51
N ILE A 15 12.40 -0.94 3.57
CA ILE A 15 11.66 -2.02 4.22
C ILE A 15 11.57 -3.26 3.32
N GLY A 16 11.44 -3.04 2.03
CA GLY A 16 11.20 -4.09 1.05
C GLY A 16 9.73 -4.13 0.61
N PRO A 17 9.38 -5.06 -0.28
CA PRO A 17 8.02 -5.15 -0.79
C PRO A 17 7.00 -5.45 0.31
N LEU A 18 5.83 -4.85 0.21
CA LEU A 18 4.72 -5.08 1.13
C LEU A 18 3.51 -5.62 0.36
N ARG A 19 2.75 -6.47 1.02
CA ARG A 19 1.47 -6.94 0.52
C ARG A 19 0.36 -6.25 1.30
N ILE A 20 -0.57 -5.67 0.58
CA ILE A 20 -1.72 -4.97 1.17
C ILE A 20 -2.96 -5.82 0.92
N THR A 21 -3.64 -6.16 2.01
CA THR A 21 -4.91 -6.87 1.95
C THR A 21 -6.00 -6.01 2.54
N ALA A 22 -7.22 -6.19 2.07
CA ALA A 22 -8.37 -5.45 2.58
C ALA A 22 -9.54 -6.41 2.78
N GLU A 23 -10.31 -6.17 3.80
CA GLU A 23 -11.47 -6.99 4.13
C GLU A 23 -12.59 -6.08 4.65
N GLU A 24 -13.82 -6.36 4.26
CA GLU A 24 -14.97 -5.68 4.83
C GLU A 24 -15.47 -6.44 6.04
N VAL A 25 -15.53 -5.76 7.18
CA VAL A 25 -16.03 -6.31 8.44
C VAL A 25 -17.06 -5.35 8.98
N ASP A 26 -18.30 -5.82 9.11
CA ASP A 26 -19.43 -5.03 9.64
C ASP A 26 -19.61 -3.68 8.92
N GLY A 27 -19.43 -3.67 7.61
CA GLY A 27 -19.59 -2.46 6.81
C GLY A 27 -18.38 -1.53 6.80
N GLU A 28 -17.31 -1.89 7.49
CA GLU A 28 -16.08 -1.12 7.51
C GLU A 28 -14.97 -1.86 6.78
N LEU A 29 -14.10 -1.09 6.14
CA LEU A 29 -12.96 -1.65 5.44
C LEU A 29 -11.75 -1.72 6.37
N GLU A 30 -11.21 -2.93 6.55
CA GLU A 30 -9.98 -3.12 7.30
C GLU A 30 -8.85 -3.40 6.31
N VAL A 31 -7.75 -2.67 6.46
CA VAL A 31 -6.59 -2.78 5.58
C VAL A 31 -5.40 -3.24 6.40
N SER A 32 -4.69 -4.24 5.90
CA SER A 32 -3.50 -4.77 6.55
C SER A 32 -2.31 -4.70 5.61
N LEU A 33 -1.14 -4.43 6.18
CA LEU A 33 0.12 -4.38 5.43
C LEU A 33 1.08 -5.39 6.05
N ASP A 34 1.62 -6.28 5.21
CA ASP A 34 2.57 -7.31 5.65
C ASP A 34 3.76 -7.35 4.70
N GLU A 35 4.91 -7.75 5.19
CA GLU A 35 6.08 -7.94 4.33
C GLU A 35 5.85 -9.16 3.43
N ALA A 36 6.24 -9.04 2.16
CA ALA A 36 6.06 -10.11 1.20
C ALA A 36 7.16 -10.06 0.14
N ASP A 37 7.70 -11.21 -0.23
CA ASP A 37 8.76 -11.28 -1.24
C ASP A 37 8.21 -11.40 -2.65
N ARG A 38 6.96 -11.80 -2.80
CA ARG A 38 6.35 -12.04 -4.11
C ARG A 38 4.83 -11.87 -4.04
N PRO A 39 4.19 -11.57 -5.16
CA PRO A 39 2.73 -11.48 -5.18
C PRO A 39 2.11 -12.88 -5.13
N GLN A 40 0.87 -12.93 -4.67
CA GLN A 40 0.05 -14.13 -4.76
C GLN A 40 -0.82 -14.06 -6.01
N ASP A 41 -1.42 -15.19 -6.37
CA ASP A 41 -2.30 -15.24 -7.53
C ASP A 41 -3.44 -14.21 -7.40
N GLY A 42 -3.63 -13.43 -8.44
CA GLY A 42 -4.66 -12.40 -8.45
C GLY A 42 -4.22 -11.06 -7.89
N ASP A 43 -3.04 -10.96 -7.32
CA ASP A 43 -2.55 -9.69 -6.78
C ASP A 43 -2.22 -8.71 -7.89
N GLU A 44 -2.54 -7.44 -7.67
CA GLU A 44 -2.08 -6.35 -8.52
C GLU A 44 -0.71 -5.90 -8.01
N VAL A 45 0.24 -5.74 -8.93
CA VAL A 45 1.59 -5.27 -8.60
C VAL A 45 1.70 -3.80 -8.95
N VAL A 46 2.08 -2.98 -7.98
CA VAL A 46 2.32 -1.56 -8.17
C VAL A 46 3.79 -1.29 -7.90
N GLU A 47 4.47 -0.71 -8.87
CA GLU A 47 5.90 -0.39 -8.76
C GLU A 47 6.14 1.08 -9.06
N ARG A 48 7.06 1.68 -8.33
CA ARG A 48 7.53 3.04 -8.61
C ARG A 48 8.95 3.19 -8.05
N ASP A 49 9.90 3.50 -8.95
CA ASP A 49 11.30 3.81 -8.59
C ASP A 49 11.95 2.77 -7.66
N GLY A 50 11.64 1.48 -7.90
CA GLY A 50 12.17 0.39 -7.11
C GLY A 50 11.31 -0.01 -5.92
N ALA A 51 10.34 0.79 -5.54
CA ALA A 51 9.35 0.42 -4.52
C ALA A 51 8.29 -0.48 -5.13
N ARG A 52 7.87 -1.48 -4.40
CA ARG A 52 6.94 -2.49 -4.91
C ARG A 52 5.88 -2.84 -3.89
N LEU A 53 4.64 -2.89 -4.34
CA LEU A 53 3.49 -3.28 -3.52
C LEU A 53 2.70 -4.38 -4.22
N PHE A 54 2.14 -5.28 -3.45
CA PHE A 54 1.23 -6.31 -3.94
C PHE A 54 -0.11 -6.11 -3.27
N LEU A 55 -1.18 -5.95 -4.04
CA LEU A 55 -2.52 -5.71 -3.52
C LEU A 55 -3.42 -6.88 -3.88
N ASP A 56 -4.16 -7.41 -2.90
CA ASP A 56 -5.17 -8.40 -3.22
C ASP A 56 -6.31 -7.72 -4.01
N PRO A 57 -7.22 -8.49 -4.63
CA PRO A 57 -8.27 -7.88 -5.46
C PRO A 57 -9.15 -6.89 -4.72
N VAL A 58 -9.44 -7.14 -3.45
CA VAL A 58 -10.27 -6.23 -2.65
C VAL A 58 -9.53 -4.93 -2.38
N ALA A 59 -8.25 -5.02 -1.98
CA ALA A 59 -7.43 -3.84 -1.74
C ALA A 59 -7.20 -3.05 -3.03
N ALA A 60 -6.93 -3.73 -4.14
CA ALA A 60 -6.71 -3.07 -5.43
C ALA A 60 -7.93 -2.24 -5.84
N ASP A 61 -9.12 -2.77 -5.64
CA ASP A 61 -10.36 -2.07 -5.96
C ASP A 61 -10.65 -0.94 -4.97
N ALA A 62 -10.55 -1.22 -3.68
CA ALA A 62 -10.87 -0.25 -2.64
C ALA A 62 -9.91 0.94 -2.62
N LEU A 63 -8.65 0.73 -2.97
CA LEU A 63 -7.60 1.75 -2.89
C LEU A 63 -7.23 2.33 -4.26
N ALA A 64 -8.01 2.05 -5.30
CA ALA A 64 -7.69 2.49 -6.66
C ALA A 64 -7.54 4.00 -6.80
N ASP A 65 -8.26 4.78 -6.00
CA ASP A 65 -8.24 6.24 -6.04
C ASP A 65 -7.37 6.85 -4.94
N GLN A 66 -6.51 6.06 -4.32
CA GLN A 66 -5.72 6.51 -3.16
C GLN A 66 -4.25 6.66 -3.51
N VAL A 67 -3.55 7.40 -2.67
CA VAL A 67 -2.09 7.53 -2.70
C VAL A 67 -1.55 6.97 -1.38
N LEU A 68 -0.59 6.06 -1.47
CA LEU A 68 0.11 5.57 -0.28
C LEU A 68 1.16 6.60 0.12
N GLY A 69 1.02 7.12 1.32
CA GLY A 69 1.99 8.02 1.91
C GLY A 69 2.61 7.41 3.15
N VAL A 70 3.56 8.09 3.73
CA VAL A 70 4.20 7.66 4.96
C VAL A 70 4.32 8.83 5.91
N HIS A 71 4.12 8.55 7.20
CA HIS A 71 4.23 9.54 8.26
C HIS A 71 5.23 9.02 9.29
N ALA A 72 6.34 9.71 9.43
CA ALA A 72 7.33 9.37 10.45
C ALA A 72 7.01 10.10 11.74
N HIS A 73 7.02 9.36 12.85
CA HIS A 73 6.72 9.92 14.16
C HIS A 73 7.70 9.31 15.18
N GLY A 74 8.77 10.02 15.45
CA GLY A 74 9.85 9.46 16.27
C GLY A 74 10.49 8.27 15.58
N ASP A 75 10.48 7.12 16.25
CA ASP A 75 11.02 5.87 15.72
C ASP A 75 9.98 5.05 14.95
N HIS A 76 8.75 5.58 14.82
CA HIS A 76 7.66 4.87 14.18
C HIS A 76 7.36 5.42 12.80
N VAL A 77 7.04 4.53 11.89
CA VAL A 77 6.62 4.88 10.54
C VAL A 77 5.21 4.32 10.33
N HIS A 78 4.29 5.20 9.94
CA HIS A 78 2.92 4.83 9.64
C HIS A 78 2.63 5.08 8.17
N PHE A 79 2.03 4.12 7.51
CA PHE A 79 1.56 4.30 6.14
C PHE A 79 0.16 4.87 6.17
N THR A 80 -0.10 5.81 5.27
CA THR A 80 -1.40 6.48 5.16
C THR A 80 -1.94 6.33 3.76
N PHE A 81 -3.25 6.40 3.64
CA PHE A 81 -3.94 6.37 2.34
C PHE A 81 -4.73 7.66 2.20
N ASP A 82 -4.39 8.45 1.20
CA ASP A 82 -5.06 9.72 0.92
C ASP A 82 -5.65 9.69 -0.48
N GLU A 83 -6.64 10.55 -0.73
CA GLU A 83 -7.23 10.63 -2.05
C GLU A 83 -6.22 11.20 -3.05
N GLN A 84 -6.24 10.67 -4.27
CA GLN A 84 -5.40 11.18 -5.34
C GLN A 84 -5.84 12.61 -5.68
N PRO A 85 -4.89 13.51 -5.98
CA PRO A 85 -5.23 14.86 -6.40
C PRO A 85 -5.98 14.82 -7.73
N SER A 86 -6.98 15.70 -7.83
CA SER A 86 -7.79 15.80 -9.05
C SER A 86 -7.09 16.60 -10.14
#